data_fcf6a56883f058b57b5d512d7f70a218
#
_entry.id   fcf6a56883f058b57b5d512d7f70a218
#
_cell.length_a   1.000
_cell.length_b   1.000
_cell.length_c   1.000
_cell.angle_alpha   90.00
_cell.angle_beta   90.00
_cell.angle_gamma   90.00
#
_symmetry.space_group_name_H-M   'P 1'
#
loop_
_entity.id
_entity.type
_entity.pdbx_description
1 polymer ?
#
loop_
_entity_poly.entity_id
_entity_poly.type
_entity_poly.pdbx_seq_one_letter_code
_entity_poly.pdbx_strand_id
1 'polypeptide(L)'
;MNKSFYVGAIGAAQTTKRLSVIANNLANINNEGFKPKTAAFTDLLNYNLNDSENAVTELMGGNGVRMQRTYSRFGVEALTPTNSAIDFAIMDENAFFMLRDPVTQEITYTRGGHFYRSQM
;
A
#
# COMPACT_ATOMS: atom_id res chain seq x y z
N MET A 1 -25.76 2.68 -24.34
CA MET A 1 -24.55 1.99 -23.91
C MET A 1 -24.82 1.32 -22.56
N ASN A 2 -24.41 0.10 -22.37
CA ASN A 2 -24.73 -0.64 -21.15
C ASN A 2 -23.82 -0.15 -20.01
N LYS A 3 -24.37 0.62 -19.08
CA LYS A 3 -23.66 1.19 -17.93
C LYS A 3 -23.09 0.11 -17.00
N SER A 4 -23.79 -1.01 -16.85
CA SER A 4 -23.33 -2.15 -16.06
C SER A 4 -22.03 -2.73 -16.60
N PHE A 5 -21.87 -2.78 -17.93
CA PHE A 5 -20.62 -3.21 -18.55
C PHE A 5 -19.47 -2.27 -18.26
N TYR A 6 -19.72 -0.96 -18.31
CA TYR A 6 -18.73 0.05 -18.01
C TYR A 6 -18.28 0.02 -16.53
N VAL A 7 -19.22 -0.12 -15.60
CA VAL A 7 -18.95 -0.28 -14.18
C VAL A 7 -18.13 -1.56 -13.91
N GLY A 8 -18.50 -2.66 -14.60
CA GLY A 8 -17.75 -3.91 -14.54
C GLY A 8 -16.31 -3.78 -15.03
N ALA A 9 -16.09 -3.05 -16.13
CA ALA A 9 -14.75 -2.77 -16.66
C ALA A 9 -13.90 -1.94 -15.69
N ILE A 10 -14.49 -0.92 -15.07
CA ILE A 10 -13.82 -0.14 -14.01
C ILE A 10 -13.44 -1.04 -12.84
N GLY A 11 -14.35 -1.88 -12.36
CA GLY A 11 -14.10 -2.83 -11.27
C GLY A 11 -12.95 -3.78 -11.59
N ALA A 12 -12.91 -4.34 -12.80
CA ALA A 12 -11.83 -5.19 -13.25
C ALA A 12 -10.49 -4.46 -13.28
N ALA A 13 -10.46 -3.23 -13.79
CA ALA A 13 -9.24 -2.40 -13.80
C ALA A 13 -8.74 -2.09 -12.38
N GLN A 14 -9.64 -1.82 -11.43
CA GLN A 14 -9.26 -1.59 -10.03
C GLN A 14 -8.75 -2.87 -9.36
N THR A 15 -9.33 -4.03 -9.69
CA THR A 15 -8.85 -5.33 -9.20
C THR A 15 -7.44 -5.63 -9.70
N THR A 16 -7.14 -5.29 -10.96
CA THR A 16 -5.78 -5.42 -11.52
C THR A 16 -4.78 -4.53 -10.77
N LYS A 17 -5.14 -3.31 -10.42
CA LYS A 17 -4.31 -2.43 -9.58
C LYS A 17 -4.07 -3.01 -8.19
N ARG A 18 -5.10 -3.60 -7.56
CA ARG A 18 -4.97 -4.29 -6.28
C ARG A 18 -4.00 -5.46 -6.39
N LEU A 19 -4.12 -6.26 -7.44
CA LEU A 19 -3.22 -7.38 -7.71
C LEU A 19 -1.77 -6.91 -7.86
N SER A 20 -1.52 -5.80 -8.51
CA SER A 20 -0.18 -5.19 -8.62
C SER A 20 0.41 -4.83 -7.25
N VAL A 21 -0.38 -4.28 -6.33
CA VAL A 21 0.07 -4.00 -4.96
C VAL A 21 0.40 -5.29 -4.21
N ILE A 22 -0.43 -6.32 -4.33
CA ILE A 22 -0.20 -7.63 -3.70
C ILE A 22 1.07 -8.29 -4.27
N ALA A 23 1.25 -8.24 -5.60
CA ALA A 23 2.43 -8.79 -6.26
C ALA A 23 3.73 -8.08 -5.81
N ASN A 24 3.68 -6.76 -5.63
CA ASN A 24 4.80 -6.00 -5.09
C ASN A 24 5.13 -6.41 -3.64
N ASN A 25 4.12 -6.58 -2.80
CA ASN A 25 4.33 -7.06 -1.43
C ASN A 25 4.93 -8.48 -1.41
N LEU A 26 4.43 -9.36 -2.26
CA LEU A 26 4.90 -10.74 -2.36
C LEU A 26 6.34 -10.81 -2.87
N ALA A 27 6.69 -10.01 -3.87
CA ALA A 27 8.05 -9.94 -4.40
C ALA A 27 9.08 -9.49 -3.35
N ASN A 28 8.64 -8.69 -2.37
CA ASN A 28 9.50 -8.13 -1.33
C ASN A 28 9.33 -8.80 0.05
N ILE A 29 8.64 -9.94 0.13
CA ILE A 29 8.34 -10.59 1.42
C ILE A 29 9.59 -11.00 2.20
N ASN A 30 10.68 -11.32 1.51
CA ASN A 30 11.94 -11.71 2.10
C ASN A 30 12.93 -10.53 2.30
N ASN A 31 12.52 -9.32 1.92
CA ASN A 31 13.38 -8.16 2.11
C ASN A 31 13.26 -7.66 3.55
N GLU A 32 14.38 -7.60 4.25
CA GLU A 32 14.45 -7.14 5.64
C GLU A 32 14.02 -5.67 5.74
N GLY A 33 13.17 -5.37 6.72
CA GLY A 33 12.64 -4.03 6.93
C GLY A 33 11.67 -3.54 5.85
N PHE A 34 11.27 -4.39 4.89
CA PHE A 34 10.24 -4.02 3.93
C PHE A 34 8.90 -3.78 4.62
N LYS A 35 8.24 -2.69 4.25
CA LYS A 35 6.92 -2.34 4.77
C LYS A 35 5.85 -2.56 3.70
N PRO A 36 4.91 -3.51 3.93
CA PRO A 36 3.89 -3.83 2.96
C PRO A 36 2.98 -2.62 2.69
N LYS A 37 2.56 -2.50 1.44
CA LYS A 37 1.63 -1.48 1.01
C LYS A 37 0.21 -2.03 1.04
N THR A 38 -0.73 -1.20 1.46
CA THR A 38 -2.16 -1.49 1.42
C THR A 38 -2.85 -0.49 0.51
N ALA A 39 -3.72 -1.00 -0.37
CA ALA A 39 -4.53 -0.17 -1.24
C ALA A 39 -5.86 0.15 -0.56
N ALA A 40 -6.19 1.42 -0.44
CA ALA A 40 -7.50 1.89 -0.03
C ALA A 40 -8.36 2.19 -1.26
N PHE A 41 -9.58 1.69 -1.24
CA PHE A 41 -10.58 1.93 -2.29
C PHE A 41 -11.69 2.83 -1.75
N THR A 42 -12.27 3.60 -2.66
CA THR A 42 -13.45 4.42 -2.37
C THR A 42 -14.48 4.22 -3.47
N ASP A 43 -15.74 4.31 -3.10
CA ASP A 43 -16.83 4.33 -4.05
C ASP A 43 -16.82 5.62 -4.88
N LEU A 44 -17.18 5.47 -6.14
CA LEU A 44 -17.54 6.60 -6.98
C LEU A 44 -18.95 7.05 -6.63
N LEU A 45 -19.20 8.34 -6.84
CA LEU A 45 -20.46 8.98 -6.45
C LEU A 45 -21.68 8.21 -6.96
N ASN A 46 -22.58 7.86 -6.06
CA ASN A 46 -23.87 7.29 -6.42
C ASN A 46 -24.76 8.38 -7.04
N TYR A 47 -25.61 7.98 -7.96
CA TYR A 47 -26.62 8.87 -8.56
C TYR A 47 -28.01 8.24 -8.38
N ASN A 48 -29.01 9.09 -8.31
CA ASN A 48 -30.40 8.65 -8.20
C ASN A 48 -30.91 8.24 -9.59
N LEU A 49 -31.49 7.06 -9.69
CA LEU A 49 -32.07 6.52 -10.93
C LEU A 49 -33.51 7.00 -11.17
N ASN A 50 -34.13 7.57 -10.15
CA ASN A 50 -35.50 8.06 -10.21
C ASN A 50 -35.55 9.57 -10.39
N ASP A 51 -35.94 10.01 -11.57
CA ASP A 51 -36.18 11.43 -11.88
C ASP A 51 -37.56 11.95 -11.41
N SER A 52 -38.36 11.13 -10.71
CA SER A 52 -39.69 11.51 -10.25
C SER A 52 -39.69 11.90 -8.78
N GLU A 53 -40.16 13.11 -8.50
CA GLU A 53 -40.32 13.70 -7.15
C GLU A 53 -41.24 12.91 -6.19
N ASN A 54 -41.91 11.84 -6.65
CA ASN A 54 -42.86 11.01 -5.89
C ASN A 54 -42.49 9.52 -5.81
N ALA A 55 -41.26 9.13 -6.09
CA ALA A 55 -40.86 7.73 -5.99
C ALA A 55 -40.65 7.31 -4.52
N VAL A 56 -41.45 6.35 -4.07
CA VAL A 56 -41.44 5.81 -2.70
C VAL A 56 -40.17 4.99 -2.40
N THR A 57 -39.36 4.72 -3.42
CA THR A 57 -38.11 3.96 -3.30
C THR A 57 -37.00 4.68 -4.06
N GLU A 58 -36.00 5.16 -3.35
CA GLU A 58 -34.77 5.69 -3.96
C GLU A 58 -33.97 4.55 -4.58
N LEU A 59 -34.02 4.45 -5.91
CA LEU A 59 -33.16 3.55 -6.67
C LEU A 59 -31.82 4.24 -6.92
N MET A 60 -30.80 3.90 -6.15
CA MET A 60 -29.46 4.43 -6.31
C MET A 60 -28.61 3.55 -7.22
N GLY A 61 -28.00 4.14 -8.24
CA GLY A 61 -27.03 3.46 -9.10
C GLY A 61 -25.60 3.83 -8.73
N GLY A 62 -24.77 2.84 -8.41
CA GLY A 62 -23.36 3.03 -8.17
C GLY A 62 -22.57 3.24 -9.47
N ASN A 63 -21.55 4.08 -9.46
CA ASN A 63 -20.63 4.31 -10.58
C ASN A 63 -19.35 3.45 -10.50
N GLY A 64 -19.29 2.52 -9.55
CA GLY A 64 -18.15 1.64 -9.31
C GLY A 64 -17.19 2.17 -8.25
N VAL A 65 -16.03 1.53 -8.15
CA VAL A 65 -14.99 1.83 -7.16
C VAL A 65 -13.72 2.30 -7.83
N ARG A 66 -12.94 3.11 -7.13
CA ARG A 66 -11.58 3.48 -7.54
C ARG A 66 -10.60 3.30 -6.40
N MET A 67 -9.35 3.02 -6.73
CA MET A 67 -8.26 3.09 -5.76
C MET A 67 -8.01 4.57 -5.41
N GLN A 68 -8.17 4.90 -4.14
CA GLN A 68 -7.97 6.26 -3.64
C GLN A 68 -6.49 6.54 -3.40
N ARG A 69 -5.82 5.65 -2.67
CA ARG A 69 -4.40 5.77 -2.35
C ARG A 69 -3.81 4.43 -1.94
N THR A 70 -2.50 4.37 -1.99
CA THR A 70 -1.70 3.29 -1.40
C THR A 70 -0.92 3.87 -0.24
N TYR A 71 -0.89 3.18 0.89
CA TYR A 71 -0.11 3.57 2.06
C TYR A 71 0.69 2.39 2.60
N SER A 72 1.87 2.68 3.14
CA SER A 72 2.73 1.68 3.77
C SER A 72 2.33 1.48 5.23
N ARG A 73 2.36 0.23 5.69
CA ARG A 73 2.13 -0.12 7.09
C ARG A 73 3.48 -0.16 7.80
N PHE A 74 3.65 0.66 8.83
CA PHE A 74 4.89 0.75 9.60
C PHE A 74 4.85 0.01 10.95
N GLY A 75 3.93 -0.91 11.14
CA GLY A 75 3.87 -1.74 12.35
C GLY A 75 5.17 -2.52 12.59
N VAL A 76 5.42 -2.85 13.84
CA VAL A 76 6.51 -3.75 14.23
C VAL A 76 6.11 -5.19 13.89
N GLU A 77 6.98 -5.91 13.23
CA GLU A 77 6.79 -7.32 12.86
C GLU A 77 7.61 -8.23 13.76
N ALA A 78 7.41 -9.55 13.62
CA ALA A 78 8.14 -10.54 14.41
C ALA A 78 9.64 -10.42 14.19
N LEU A 79 10.41 -10.41 15.28
CA LEU A 79 11.86 -10.38 15.25
C LEU A 79 12.40 -11.78 15.00
N THR A 80 13.36 -11.90 14.09
CA THR A 80 14.05 -13.14 13.80
C THR A 80 15.50 -13.04 14.30
N PRO A 81 15.97 -13.94 15.17
CA PRO A 81 17.35 -13.94 15.60
C PRO A 81 18.28 -14.35 14.45
N THR A 82 19.29 -13.53 14.15
CA THR A 82 20.25 -13.76 13.06
C THR A 82 21.61 -14.22 13.57
N ASN A 83 21.87 -14.11 14.90
CA ASN A 83 23.18 -14.39 15.53
C ASN A 83 24.32 -13.53 14.98
N SER A 84 24.04 -12.42 14.36
CA SER A 84 24.99 -11.44 13.85
C SER A 84 25.11 -10.25 14.79
N ALA A 85 26.33 -9.84 15.11
CA ALA A 85 26.57 -8.72 16.02
C ALA A 85 26.27 -7.34 15.41
N ILE A 86 26.08 -7.29 14.10
CA ILE A 86 25.85 -6.04 13.34
C ILE A 86 24.43 -5.93 12.77
N ASP A 87 23.57 -6.90 13.09
CA ASP A 87 22.16 -6.82 12.74
C ASP A 87 21.36 -6.18 13.87
N PHE A 88 20.55 -5.20 13.52
CA PHE A 88 19.74 -4.44 14.47
C PHE A 88 18.28 -4.41 14.02
N ALA A 89 17.37 -4.48 14.98
CA ALA A 89 15.96 -4.36 14.73
C ALA A 89 15.37 -3.18 15.51
N ILE A 90 14.47 -2.45 14.87
CA ILE A 90 13.74 -1.34 15.50
C ILE A 90 12.42 -1.88 16.04
N MET A 91 12.18 -1.71 17.34
CA MET A 91 10.96 -2.13 18.04
C MET A 91 9.91 -1.00 18.16
N ASP A 92 10.22 0.19 17.71
CA ASP A 92 9.33 1.35 17.74
C ASP A 92 8.73 1.61 16.34
N GLU A 93 7.43 1.89 16.27
CA GLU A 93 6.73 2.14 14.99
C GLU A 93 7.17 3.43 14.31
N ASN A 94 7.69 4.40 15.06
CA ASN A 94 8.04 5.73 14.58
C ASN A 94 9.55 5.93 14.38
N ALA A 95 10.38 4.94 14.70
CA ALA A 95 11.82 5.03 14.58
C ALA A 95 12.36 4.54 13.23
N PHE A 96 13.46 5.12 12.78
CA PHE A 96 14.17 4.75 11.55
C PHE A 96 15.68 4.84 11.79
N PHE A 97 16.45 4.02 11.10
CA PHE A 97 17.88 4.18 10.99
C PHE A 97 18.19 5.35 10.06
N MET A 98 19.05 6.24 10.51
CA MET A 98 19.54 7.35 9.71
C MET A 98 20.87 6.95 9.08
N LEU A 99 20.94 6.94 7.77
CA LEU A 99 22.13 6.66 6.99
C LEU A 99 22.66 7.95 6.37
N ARG A 100 23.99 8.11 6.39
CA ARG A 100 24.65 9.22 5.71
C ARG A 100 25.59 8.67 4.65
N ASP A 101 25.45 9.16 3.43
CA ASP A 101 26.39 8.85 2.37
C ASP A 101 27.73 9.57 2.65
N PRO A 102 28.86 8.86 2.69
CA PRO A 102 30.16 9.46 2.97
C PRO A 102 30.65 10.41 1.87
N VAL A 103 30.18 10.27 0.64
CA VAL A 103 30.57 11.08 -0.51
C VAL A 103 29.67 12.29 -0.70
N THR A 104 28.36 12.05 -0.80
CA THR A 104 27.38 13.12 -1.06
C THR A 104 26.91 13.83 0.19
N GLN A 105 27.17 13.25 1.40
CA GLN A 105 26.67 13.72 2.70
C GLN A 105 25.13 13.73 2.77
N GLU A 106 24.45 13.06 1.85
CA GLU A 106 23.00 12.94 1.84
C GLU A 106 22.54 12.03 2.98
N ILE A 107 21.45 12.43 3.64
CA ILE A 107 20.84 11.67 4.73
C ILE A 107 19.63 10.92 4.19
N THR A 108 19.61 9.61 4.36
CA THR A 108 18.49 8.74 4.02
C THR A 108 18.03 7.97 5.25
N TYR A 109 16.77 7.53 5.24
CA TYR A 109 16.17 6.77 6.34
C TYR A 109 15.77 5.39 5.89
N THR A 110 16.03 4.38 6.71
CA THR A 110 15.67 2.99 6.43
C THR A 110 15.15 2.29 7.67
N ARG A 111 14.38 1.22 7.46
CA ARG A 111 13.99 0.26 8.50
C ARG A 111 14.76 -1.06 8.40
N GLY A 112 15.50 -1.29 7.31
CA GLY A 112 16.38 -2.43 7.17
C GLY A 112 17.52 -2.37 8.17
N GLY A 113 17.70 -3.39 8.96
CA GLY A 113 18.70 -3.47 10.04
C GLY A 113 19.85 -4.42 9.76
N HIS A 114 19.92 -4.99 8.57
CA HIS A 114 21.02 -5.86 8.15
C HIS A 114 22.18 -5.01 7.62
N PHE A 115 23.20 -4.83 8.46
CA PHE A 115 24.38 -4.06 8.10
C PHE A 115 25.58 -4.97 7.85
N TYR A 116 26.44 -4.56 6.95
CA TYR A 116 27.70 -5.23 6.69
C TYR A 116 28.85 -4.25 6.73
N ARG A 117 30.00 -4.75 7.12
CA ARG A 117 31.22 -3.94 7.16
C ARG A 117 31.86 -3.93 5.78
N SER A 118 31.92 -2.78 5.14
CA SER A 118 32.72 -2.61 3.92
C SER A 118 34.20 -2.59 4.29
N GLN A 119 35.00 -3.39 3.60
CA GLN A 119 36.46 -3.24 3.62
C GLN A 119 36.81 -2.22 2.53
N MET A 120 37.28 -1.06 2.93
CA MET A 120 37.98 -0.14 2.04
C MET A 120 39.42 -0.59 1.89
#